data_0c1ab1bd49ff4056238d326d43283135
#
_entry.id   0c1ab1bd49ff4056238d326d43283135
#
_cell.length_a   1.000
_cell.length_b   1.000
_cell.length_c   1.000
_cell.angle_alpha   90.00
_cell.angle_beta   90.00
_cell.angle_gamma   90.00
#
_symmetry.space_group_name_H-M   'P 1'
#
loop_
_entity.id
_entity.type
_entity.pdbx_description
1 polymer ?
#
loop_
_entity_poly.entity_id
_entity_poly.type
_entity_poly.pdbx_seq_one_letter_code
_entity_poly.pdbx_strand_id
1 'polypeptide(L)'
;MNNTELGYAKYISLTTYRKTGEAVATPVWTVPIDDKIYVSTGSQTGKVKRLRNNSQVTVALCDMRGKNVGPAHQATARLVPYTEHPEFHDLALRKYGVQQRIVEVLDKVRNRSKKPVGDRVLIELTVED
;
A
#
# COMPACT_ATOMS: atom_id res chain seq x y z
N MET A 1 5.04 7.64 16.39
CA MET A 1 5.63 7.40 15.06
C MET A 1 4.88 8.26 14.05
N ASN A 2 5.60 8.94 13.20
CA ASN A 2 5.00 9.87 12.24
C ASN A 2 5.00 9.27 10.82
N ASN A 3 4.50 10.03 9.83
CA ASN A 3 4.47 9.62 8.44
C ASN A 3 5.85 9.16 7.95
N THR A 4 6.89 9.92 8.29
CA THR A 4 8.24 9.64 7.83
C THR A 4 8.73 8.27 8.32
N GLU A 5 8.58 8.01 9.61
CA GLU A 5 9.04 6.75 10.19
C GLU A 5 8.31 5.55 9.60
N LEU A 6 6.99 5.64 9.49
CA LEU A 6 6.19 4.57 8.89
C LEU A 6 6.52 4.40 7.41
N GLY A 7 6.78 5.49 6.69
CA GLY A 7 7.14 5.44 5.29
C GLY A 7 8.48 4.77 5.02
N TYR A 8 9.41 4.84 5.96
CA TYR A 8 10.71 4.19 5.84
C TYR A 8 10.71 2.75 6.32
N ALA A 9 9.62 2.30 6.95
CA ALA A 9 9.49 0.91 7.34
C ALA A 9 9.45 0.02 6.10
N LYS A 10 9.96 -1.20 6.21
CA LYS A 10 9.95 -2.11 5.07
C LYS A 10 8.55 -2.61 4.76
N TYR A 11 7.75 -2.87 5.77
CA TYR A 11 6.36 -3.31 5.65
C TYR A 11 5.51 -2.60 6.67
N ILE A 12 4.28 -2.28 6.29
CA ILE A 12 3.28 -1.85 7.27
C ILE A 12 2.04 -2.73 7.11
N SER A 13 1.32 -2.90 8.20
CA SER A 13 0.00 -3.51 8.17
C SER A 13 -1.01 -2.40 7.90
N LEU A 14 -1.66 -2.48 6.74
CA LEU A 14 -2.71 -1.53 6.37
C LEU A 14 -4.04 -2.18 6.64
N THR A 15 -4.82 -1.62 7.56
CA THR A 15 -6.13 -2.12 7.91
C THR A 15 -7.20 -1.24 7.28
N THR A 16 -8.01 -1.85 6.42
CA THR A 16 -9.17 -1.22 5.79
C THR A 16 -10.44 -1.87 6.35
N TYR A 17 -11.59 -1.23 6.15
CA TYR A 17 -12.83 -1.69 6.78
C TYR A 17 -13.90 -1.99 5.75
N ARG A 18 -14.58 -3.13 5.93
CA ARG A 18 -15.74 -3.50 5.12
C ARG A 18 -16.92 -2.61 5.50
N LYS A 19 -17.96 -2.62 4.66
CA LYS A 19 -19.22 -1.89 4.96
C LYS A 19 -19.80 -2.29 6.31
N THR A 20 -19.59 -3.54 6.71
CA THR A 20 -20.06 -4.07 8.00
C THR A 20 -19.24 -3.55 9.19
N GLY A 21 -18.12 -2.87 8.93
CA GLY A 21 -17.18 -2.46 9.97
C GLY A 21 -16.08 -3.47 10.24
N GLU A 22 -16.13 -4.64 9.60
CA GLU A 22 -15.11 -5.67 9.80
C GLU A 22 -13.76 -5.21 9.26
N ALA A 23 -12.73 -5.33 10.09
CA ALA A 23 -11.37 -4.93 9.74
C ALA A 23 -10.67 -5.99 8.90
N VAL A 24 -9.92 -5.54 7.88
CA VAL A 24 -9.12 -6.44 7.03
C VAL A 24 -7.71 -5.86 6.98
N ALA A 25 -6.75 -6.55 7.59
CA ALA A 25 -5.36 -6.13 7.65
C ALA A 25 -4.55 -6.81 6.55
N THR A 26 -3.68 -6.06 5.90
CA THR A 26 -2.83 -6.58 4.82
C THR A 26 -1.43 -5.99 4.96
N PRO A 27 -0.36 -6.82 4.91
CA PRO A 27 0.99 -6.28 4.85
C PRO A 27 1.23 -5.67 3.47
N VAL A 28 1.80 -4.47 3.43
CA VAL A 28 2.05 -3.77 2.17
C VAL A 28 3.42 -3.10 2.19
N TRP A 29 3.94 -2.87 0.99
CA TRP A 29 5.16 -2.08 0.78
C TRP A 29 4.79 -0.60 0.74
N THR A 30 5.67 0.23 1.28
CA THR A 30 5.45 1.66 1.36
C THR A 30 6.56 2.44 0.73
N VAL A 31 6.22 3.58 0.13
CA VAL A 31 7.20 4.53 -0.39
C VAL A 31 6.84 5.91 0.17
N PRO A 32 7.76 6.54 0.92
CA PRO A 32 7.51 7.90 1.39
C PRO A 32 7.78 8.89 0.26
N ILE A 33 6.85 9.81 0.03
CA ILE A 33 7.01 10.91 -0.91
C ILE A 33 6.54 12.16 -0.18
N ASP A 34 7.44 13.13 -0.03
CA ASP A 34 7.23 14.32 0.79
C ASP A 34 6.88 13.89 2.22
N ASP A 35 5.76 14.31 2.77
CA ASP A 35 5.36 13.96 4.13
C ASP A 35 4.25 12.91 4.18
N LYS A 36 4.04 12.20 3.08
CA LYS A 36 2.98 11.18 2.98
C LYS A 36 3.56 9.84 2.61
N ILE A 37 2.74 8.80 2.79
CA ILE A 37 3.11 7.41 2.50
C ILE A 37 2.26 6.92 1.34
N TYR A 38 2.89 6.26 0.38
CA TYR A 38 2.21 5.74 -0.80
C TYR A 38 2.35 4.23 -0.89
N VAL A 39 1.25 3.59 -1.30
CA VAL A 39 1.17 2.15 -1.51
C VAL A 39 0.59 1.91 -2.91
N SER A 40 1.27 1.10 -3.72
CA SER A 40 0.77 0.72 -5.04
C SER A 40 -0.11 -0.52 -4.93
N THR A 41 -1.26 -0.50 -5.59
CA THR A 41 -2.17 -1.65 -5.62
C THR A 41 -2.92 -1.68 -6.94
N GLY A 42 -3.46 -2.85 -7.30
CA GLY A 42 -4.32 -2.94 -8.46
C GLY A 42 -5.65 -2.25 -8.21
N SER A 43 -6.22 -1.64 -9.24
CA SER A 43 -7.46 -0.85 -9.12
C SER A 43 -8.69 -1.68 -8.77
N GLN A 44 -8.60 -3.01 -8.92
CA GLN A 44 -9.72 -3.91 -8.67
C GLN A 44 -9.56 -4.75 -7.40
N THR A 45 -8.59 -4.42 -6.55
CA THR A 45 -8.37 -5.18 -5.32
C THR A 45 -9.43 -4.87 -4.26
N GLY A 46 -9.54 -5.78 -3.29
CA GLY A 46 -10.45 -5.57 -2.17
C GLY A 46 -10.13 -4.31 -1.37
N LYS A 47 -8.84 -3.98 -1.22
CA LYS A 47 -8.41 -2.76 -0.54
C LYS A 47 -9.03 -1.52 -1.18
N VAL A 48 -8.96 -1.44 -2.50
CA VAL A 48 -9.51 -0.29 -3.24
C VAL A 48 -11.02 -0.20 -3.05
N LYS A 49 -11.71 -1.35 -3.13
CA LYS A 49 -13.16 -1.38 -2.95
C LYS A 49 -13.56 -0.91 -1.55
N ARG A 50 -12.83 -1.36 -0.53
CA ARG A 50 -13.11 -0.94 0.85
C ARG A 50 -12.83 0.54 1.05
N LEU A 51 -11.77 1.06 0.44
CA LEU A 51 -11.41 2.48 0.56
C LEU A 51 -12.42 3.41 -0.10
N ARG A 52 -13.07 2.95 -1.16
CA ARG A 52 -14.15 3.74 -1.78
C ARG A 52 -15.35 3.93 -0.85
N ASN A 53 -15.54 3.01 0.08
CA ASN A 53 -16.64 3.08 1.05
C ASN A 53 -16.22 3.76 2.35
N ASN A 54 -14.94 3.64 2.73
CA ASN A 54 -14.45 4.20 3.98
C ASN A 54 -12.96 4.53 3.84
N SER A 55 -12.66 5.82 3.87
CA SER A 55 -11.29 6.32 3.74
C SER A 55 -10.49 6.28 5.04
N GLN A 56 -11.12 5.95 6.16
CA GLN A 56 -10.42 5.82 7.43
C GLN A 56 -9.74 4.46 7.50
N VAL A 57 -8.48 4.46 7.89
CA VAL A 57 -7.67 3.24 7.99
C VAL A 57 -6.82 3.30 9.23
N THR A 58 -6.20 2.16 9.57
CA THR A 58 -5.14 2.14 10.57
C THR A 58 -3.88 1.57 9.93
N VAL A 59 -2.74 2.03 10.41
CA VAL A 59 -1.44 1.57 9.95
C VAL A 59 -0.59 1.22 11.15
N ALA A 60 0.26 0.20 10.99
CA ALA A 60 1.17 -0.22 12.04
C ALA A 60 2.38 -0.89 11.40
N LEU A 61 3.51 -0.87 12.09
CA LEU A 61 4.67 -1.63 11.65
C LEU A 61 4.34 -3.12 11.69
N CYS A 62 4.85 -3.88 10.74
CA CYS A 62 4.71 -5.34 10.77
C CYS A 62 5.86 -5.97 9.99
N ASP A 63 5.93 -7.32 10.04
CA ASP A 63 6.89 -8.06 9.23
C ASP A 63 6.26 -8.41 7.86
N MET A 64 7.02 -9.12 7.05
CA MET A 64 6.59 -9.51 5.70
C MET A 64 5.29 -10.32 5.70
N ARG A 65 5.01 -11.05 6.78
CA ARG A 65 3.82 -11.87 6.90
C ARG A 65 2.64 -11.15 7.55
N GLY A 66 2.81 -9.89 7.92
CA GLY A 66 1.79 -9.13 8.63
C GLY A 66 1.73 -9.44 10.10
N LYS A 67 2.77 -10.08 10.65
CA LYS A 67 2.86 -10.42 12.07
C LYS A 67 3.78 -9.46 12.80
N ASN A 68 3.88 -9.62 14.13
CA ASN A 68 4.69 -8.73 14.98
C ASN A 68 4.27 -7.28 14.81
N VAL A 69 2.96 -7.07 14.85
CA VAL A 69 2.34 -5.76 14.59
C VAL A 69 2.61 -4.81 15.75
N GLY A 70 3.13 -3.64 15.42
CA GLY A 70 3.35 -2.58 16.40
C GLY A 70 2.07 -1.82 16.73
N PRO A 71 2.21 -0.71 17.48
CA PRO A 71 1.04 0.12 17.81
C PRO A 71 0.33 0.63 16.57
N ALA A 72 -0.99 0.65 16.62
CA ALA A 72 -1.81 1.13 15.51
C ALA A 72 -1.90 2.66 15.50
N HIS A 73 -1.84 3.24 14.32
CA HIS A 73 -1.98 4.67 14.10
C HIS A 73 -3.15 4.92 13.17
N GLN A 74 -3.97 5.91 13.48
CA GLN A 74 -5.07 6.30 12.60
C GLN A 74 -4.52 7.04 11.39
N ALA A 75 -5.10 6.79 10.23
CA ALA A 75 -4.70 7.44 9.00
C ALA A 75 -5.90 7.63 8.08
N THR A 76 -5.77 8.56 7.15
CA THR A 76 -6.75 8.77 6.09
C THR A 76 -6.12 8.35 4.78
N ALA A 77 -6.86 7.58 3.98
CA ALA A 77 -6.40 7.09 2.68
C ALA A 77 -7.12 7.82 1.56
N ARG A 78 -6.37 8.17 0.53
CA ARG A 78 -6.92 8.76 -0.69
C ARG A 78 -6.41 7.97 -1.89
N LEU A 79 -7.30 7.58 -2.79
CA LEU A 79 -6.91 6.91 -4.03
C LEU A 79 -6.49 7.95 -5.04
N VAL A 80 -5.29 7.79 -5.59
CA VAL A 80 -4.76 8.71 -6.60
C VAL A 80 -4.29 7.90 -7.82
N PRO A 81 -4.35 8.50 -9.02
CA PRO A 81 -3.83 7.82 -10.20
C PRO A 81 -2.34 7.53 -10.07
N TYR A 82 -1.93 6.39 -10.57
CA TYR A 82 -0.50 6.01 -10.54
C TYR A 82 0.36 7.08 -11.24
N THR A 83 -0.18 7.71 -12.26
CA THR A 83 0.54 8.72 -13.04
C THR A 83 0.73 10.04 -12.29
N GLU A 84 0.03 10.25 -11.18
CA GLU A 84 0.20 11.48 -10.37
C GLU A 84 1.58 11.54 -9.73
N HIS A 85 2.20 10.39 -9.48
CA HIS A 85 3.54 10.29 -8.90
C HIS A 85 4.41 9.38 -9.76
N PRO A 86 4.91 9.88 -10.90
CA PRO A 86 5.73 9.05 -11.80
C PRO A 86 7.03 8.59 -11.16
N GLU A 87 7.50 9.28 -10.13
CA GLU A 87 8.71 8.91 -9.40
C GLU A 87 8.52 7.68 -8.49
N PHE A 88 7.27 7.24 -8.27
CA PHE A 88 6.98 6.13 -7.37
C PHE A 88 7.74 4.86 -7.74
N HIS A 89 7.75 4.51 -9.02
CA HIS A 89 8.40 3.28 -9.48
C HIS A 89 9.89 3.27 -9.17
N ASP A 90 10.58 4.37 -9.45
CA ASP A 90 12.02 4.48 -9.19
C ASP A 90 12.32 4.46 -7.69
N LEU A 91 11.49 5.14 -6.89
CA LEU A 91 11.65 5.14 -5.45
C LEU A 91 11.44 3.75 -4.86
N ALA A 92 10.45 3.02 -5.36
CA ALA A 92 10.19 1.65 -4.94
C ALA A 92 11.36 0.72 -5.30
N LEU A 93 11.92 0.87 -6.49
CA LEU A 93 13.09 0.09 -6.89
C LEU A 93 14.29 0.37 -5.99
N ARG A 94 14.51 1.63 -5.63
CA ARG A 94 15.62 1.99 -4.74
C ARG A 94 15.44 1.40 -3.34
N LYS A 95 14.20 1.40 -2.84
CA LYS A 95 13.92 0.90 -1.50
C LYS A 95 13.93 -0.61 -1.41
N TYR A 96 13.31 -1.29 -2.37
CA TYR A 96 13.11 -2.73 -2.33
C TYR A 96 14.07 -3.51 -3.23
N GLY A 97 14.72 -2.84 -4.17
CA GLY A 97 15.78 -3.45 -4.98
C GLY A 97 15.35 -4.68 -5.74
N VAL A 98 16.10 -5.77 -5.54
CA VAL A 98 15.88 -7.03 -6.25
C VAL A 98 14.50 -7.61 -5.97
N GLN A 99 13.97 -7.43 -4.76
CA GLN A 99 12.63 -7.92 -4.41
C GLN A 99 11.55 -7.33 -5.32
N GLN A 100 11.66 -6.05 -5.63
CA GLN A 100 10.71 -5.39 -6.52
C GLN A 100 10.74 -6.01 -7.92
N ARG A 101 11.93 -6.27 -8.44
CA ARG A 101 12.09 -6.89 -9.75
C ARG A 101 11.51 -8.29 -9.80
N ILE A 102 11.72 -9.08 -8.75
CA ILE A 102 11.19 -10.43 -8.66
C ILE A 102 9.65 -10.38 -8.67
N VAL A 103 9.06 -9.49 -7.89
CA VAL A 103 7.61 -9.35 -7.83
C VAL A 103 7.05 -8.96 -9.21
N GLU A 104 7.69 -8.01 -9.89
CA GLU A 104 7.26 -7.59 -11.22
C GLU A 104 7.32 -8.74 -12.23
N VAL A 105 8.39 -9.52 -12.21
CA VAL A 105 8.55 -10.67 -13.10
C VAL A 105 7.49 -11.72 -12.81
N LEU A 106 7.26 -12.04 -11.54
CA LEU A 106 6.24 -13.01 -11.14
C LEU A 106 4.86 -12.56 -11.56
N ASP A 107 4.55 -11.28 -11.41
CA ASP A 107 3.27 -10.73 -11.84
C ASP A 107 3.08 -10.86 -13.35
N LYS A 108 4.12 -10.57 -14.12
CA LYS A 108 4.08 -10.75 -15.57
C LYS A 108 3.83 -12.20 -15.98
N VAL A 109 4.52 -13.13 -15.34
CA VAL A 109 4.35 -14.56 -15.59
C VAL A 109 2.95 -15.02 -15.19
N ARG A 110 2.50 -14.62 -14.01
CA ARG A 110 1.19 -15.00 -13.49
C ARG A 110 0.06 -14.50 -14.38
N ASN A 111 0.23 -13.33 -14.99
CA ASN A 111 -0.81 -12.69 -15.78
C ASN A 111 -0.73 -12.99 -17.27
N ARG A 112 0.17 -13.89 -17.68
CA ARG A 112 0.39 -14.22 -19.09
C ARG A 112 -0.86 -14.75 -19.80
N SER A 113 -1.68 -15.51 -19.08
CA SER A 113 -2.87 -16.16 -19.64
C SER A 113 -4.17 -15.49 -19.21
N LYS A 114 -4.08 -14.41 -18.45
CA LYS A 114 -5.24 -13.66 -17.96
C LYS A 114 -5.31 -12.30 -18.67
N LYS A 115 -6.50 -11.72 -18.70
CA LYS A 115 -6.63 -10.35 -19.17
C LYS A 115 -5.66 -9.46 -18.39
N PRO A 116 -5.11 -8.40 -19.03
CA PRO A 116 -4.22 -7.49 -18.31
C PRO A 116 -4.88 -7.08 -17.01
N VAL A 117 -4.12 -7.20 -15.92
CA VAL A 117 -4.58 -6.68 -14.65
C VAL A 117 -4.91 -5.22 -14.87
N GLY A 118 -6.10 -4.80 -14.43
CA GLY A 118 -6.52 -3.43 -14.54
C GLY A 118 -5.45 -2.47 -14.04
N ASP A 119 -5.60 -1.21 -14.37
CA ASP A 119 -4.64 -0.19 -14.02
C ASP A 119 -4.29 -0.23 -12.54
N ARG A 120 -3.06 0.13 -12.24
CA ARG A 120 -2.65 0.30 -10.86
C ARG A 120 -3.04 1.70 -10.37
N VAL A 121 -3.28 1.79 -9.07
CA VAL A 121 -3.55 3.06 -8.40
C VAL A 121 -2.64 3.16 -7.19
N LEU A 122 -2.46 4.38 -6.71
CA LEU A 122 -1.72 4.62 -5.48
C LEU A 122 -2.71 4.92 -4.35
N ILE A 123 -2.40 4.41 -3.18
CA ILE A 123 -3.10 4.79 -1.95
C ILE A 123 -2.19 5.80 -1.25
N GLU A 124 -2.66 7.03 -1.11
CA GLU A 124 -1.95 8.08 -0.39
C GLU A 124 -2.43 8.05 1.06
N LEU A 125 -1.50 7.83 1.99
CA LEU A 125 -1.79 7.73 3.41
C LEU A 125 -1.30 8.96 4.14
N THR A 126 -2.19 9.59 4.88
CA THR A 126 -1.86 10.69 5.79
C THR A 126 -2.10 10.20 7.21
N VAL A 127 -1.03 10.00 7.97
CA VAL A 127 -1.11 9.50 9.33
C VAL A 127 -1.47 10.65 10.26
N GLU A 128 -2.45 10.44 11.11
CA GLU A 128 -2.85 11.42 12.11
C GLU A 128 -1.85 11.42 13.27
N ASP A 129 -1.49 12.59 13.75
CA ASP A 129 -0.61 12.74 14.89
C ASP A 129 -1.37 12.55 16.20
#